data_dc0ca4ed2a588ad3f18352ede0a71552
#
_entry.id   dc0ca4ed2a588ad3f18352ede0a71552
#
_cell.length_a   1.000
_cell.length_b   1.000
_cell.length_c   1.000
_cell.angle_alpha   90.00
_cell.angle_beta   90.00
_cell.angle_gamma   90.00
#
_symmetry.space_group_name_H-M   'P 1'
#
loop_
_entity.id
_entity.type
_entity.pdbx_description
1 polymer ?
#
loop_
_entity_poly.entity_id
_entity_poly.type
_entity_poly.pdbx_seq_one_letter_code
_entity_poly.pdbx_strand_id
1 'polypeptide(L)'
;MAEILLFHHAHGLTEGVRALAERLNAAGHTVHTPDCYAGLTFEDLDEGVRHASTVGHDAVEDVARRAARKHRGADVVIGFSLGSMQAQLLAQDLRRIRGCVLMGGALPPSALGGFWRPHVSLQVHVADPDEWVEQDDLQGLLRHAPHAELYRYSNKGHMFVDPTSPDYDADAADLFEDRLDAWLADIDEQTMVTSAR
;
A
#
# COMPACT_ATOMS: atom_id res chain seq x y z
N MET A 1 4.97 7.00 16.16
CA MET A 1 3.97 7.64 15.26
C MET A 1 4.64 7.87 13.91
N ALA A 2 4.04 7.37 12.83
CA ALA A 2 4.56 7.41 11.47
C ALA A 2 3.95 8.55 10.65
N GLU A 3 4.70 9.08 9.66
CA GLU A 3 4.13 9.88 8.57
C GLU A 3 3.98 8.98 7.33
N ILE A 4 2.74 8.80 6.87
CA ILE A 4 2.32 7.76 5.93
C ILE A 4 1.90 8.37 4.59
N LEU A 5 2.36 7.80 3.48
CA LEU A 5 1.76 7.99 2.17
C LEU A 5 0.88 6.78 1.86
N LEU A 6 -0.43 6.98 1.73
CA LEU A 6 -1.42 5.96 1.42
C LEU A 6 -1.91 6.14 -0.02
N PHE A 7 -1.61 5.17 -0.88
CA PHE A 7 -1.95 5.17 -2.30
C PHE A 7 -3.19 4.31 -2.58
N HIS A 8 -4.15 4.89 -3.28
CA HIS A 8 -5.44 4.27 -3.60
C HIS A 8 -5.34 3.20 -4.70
N HIS A 9 -6.33 2.32 -4.76
CA HIS A 9 -6.52 1.31 -5.80
C HIS A 9 -7.14 1.87 -7.10
N ALA A 10 -7.40 1.00 -8.06
CA ALA A 10 -7.93 1.40 -9.38
C ALA A 10 -9.33 2.04 -9.35
N HIS A 11 -10.13 1.84 -8.31
CA HIS A 11 -11.38 2.59 -8.13
C HIS A 11 -11.18 4.09 -7.86
N GLY A 12 -9.94 4.55 -7.61
CA GLY A 12 -9.64 5.94 -7.27
C GLY A 12 -9.56 6.18 -5.75
N LEU A 13 -9.45 7.45 -5.35
CA LEU A 13 -9.43 7.85 -3.95
C LEU A 13 -10.86 7.85 -3.39
N THR A 14 -11.35 6.66 -3.06
CA THR A 14 -12.70 6.41 -2.54
C THR A 14 -12.91 6.93 -1.13
N GLU A 15 -14.16 6.98 -0.67
CA GLU A 15 -14.49 7.26 0.73
C GLU A 15 -13.92 6.21 1.68
N GLY A 16 -13.81 4.93 1.26
CA GLY A 16 -13.20 3.88 2.06
C GLY A 16 -11.71 4.12 2.31
N VAL A 17 -10.95 4.49 1.28
CA VAL A 17 -9.54 4.86 1.44
C VAL A 17 -9.38 6.10 2.32
N ARG A 18 -10.27 7.09 2.18
CA ARG A 18 -10.28 8.30 3.04
C ARG A 18 -10.60 7.95 4.50
N ALA A 19 -11.58 7.08 4.73
CA ALA A 19 -11.96 6.64 6.07
C ALA A 19 -10.81 5.93 6.79
N LEU A 20 -10.07 5.06 6.10
CA LEU A 20 -8.87 4.45 6.66
C LEU A 20 -7.81 5.51 7.01
N ALA A 21 -7.58 6.50 6.13
CA ALA A 21 -6.65 7.59 6.42
C ALA A 21 -7.06 8.40 7.64
N GLU A 22 -8.36 8.69 7.79
CA GLU A 22 -8.91 9.40 8.96
C GLU A 22 -8.76 8.58 10.24
N ARG A 23 -9.01 7.26 10.19
CA ARG A 23 -8.81 6.35 11.31
C ARG A 23 -7.34 6.34 11.77
N LEU A 24 -6.40 6.22 10.85
CA LEU A 24 -4.97 6.25 11.15
C LEU A 24 -4.53 7.62 11.70
N ASN A 25 -5.09 8.72 11.18
CA ASN A 25 -4.85 10.05 11.75
C ASN A 25 -5.39 10.15 13.20
N ALA A 26 -6.58 9.60 13.47
CA ALA A 26 -7.15 9.55 14.81
C ALA A 26 -6.32 8.69 15.77
N ALA A 27 -5.62 7.66 15.28
CA ALA A 27 -4.66 6.84 16.03
C ALA A 27 -3.31 7.57 16.27
N GLY A 28 -3.13 8.78 15.74
CA GLY A 28 -1.96 9.63 15.99
C GLY A 28 -0.88 9.61 14.91
N HIS A 29 -1.10 8.92 13.79
CA HIS A 29 -0.23 9.01 12.62
C HIS A 29 -0.54 10.28 11.82
N THR A 30 0.30 10.62 10.85
CA THR A 30 0.03 11.66 9.85
C THR A 30 -0.11 11.00 8.49
N VAL A 31 -1.30 11.01 7.89
CA VAL A 31 -1.58 10.31 6.65
C VAL A 31 -1.87 11.28 5.51
N HIS A 32 -1.18 11.07 4.40
CA HIS A 32 -1.41 11.79 3.15
C HIS A 32 -1.90 10.80 2.09
N THR A 33 -2.95 11.19 1.36
CA THR A 33 -3.60 10.37 0.33
C THR A 33 -3.45 11.02 -1.04
N PRO A 34 -2.33 10.81 -1.75
CA PRO A 34 -2.14 11.35 -3.10
C PRO A 34 -3.18 10.77 -4.05
N ASP A 35 -3.81 11.64 -4.82
CA ASP A 35 -4.84 11.27 -5.80
C ASP A 35 -4.24 11.24 -7.21
N CYS A 36 -4.30 10.07 -7.86
CA CYS A 36 -3.83 9.85 -9.22
C CYS A 36 -4.86 10.20 -10.29
N TYR A 37 -6.13 10.39 -9.89
CA TYR A 37 -7.27 10.49 -10.78
C TYR A 37 -7.98 11.86 -10.74
N ALA A 38 -7.40 12.84 -10.05
CA ALA A 38 -7.94 14.20 -9.95
C ALA A 38 -9.42 14.24 -9.47
N GLY A 39 -9.76 13.40 -8.50
CA GLY A 39 -11.09 13.32 -7.89
C GLY A 39 -12.04 12.33 -8.55
N LEU A 40 -11.64 11.65 -9.63
CA LEU A 40 -12.48 10.62 -10.24
C LEU A 40 -12.46 9.33 -9.42
N THR A 41 -13.63 8.70 -9.30
CA THR A 41 -13.80 7.38 -8.69
C THR A 41 -14.67 6.51 -9.59
N PHE A 42 -14.50 5.20 -9.50
CA PHE A 42 -15.18 4.20 -10.32
C PHE A 42 -15.79 3.13 -9.42
N GLU A 43 -17.05 2.75 -9.68
CA GLU A 43 -17.70 1.62 -8.97
C GLU A 43 -17.23 0.28 -9.53
N ASP A 44 -16.95 0.23 -10.82
CA ASP A 44 -16.48 -0.95 -11.55
C ASP A 44 -14.96 -0.98 -11.62
N LEU A 45 -14.34 -2.10 -11.23
CA LEU A 45 -12.89 -2.25 -11.19
C LEU A 45 -12.27 -2.19 -12.60
N ASP A 46 -12.93 -2.80 -13.59
CA ASP A 46 -12.43 -2.79 -14.98
C ASP A 46 -12.45 -1.38 -15.58
N GLU A 47 -13.44 -0.55 -15.20
CA GLU A 47 -13.46 0.86 -15.59
C GLU A 47 -12.30 1.64 -14.95
N GLY A 48 -12.05 1.41 -13.68
CA GLY A 48 -10.92 1.99 -12.97
C GLY A 48 -9.57 1.57 -13.57
N VAL A 49 -9.41 0.30 -13.91
CA VAL A 49 -8.20 -0.22 -14.57
C VAL A 49 -8.01 0.38 -15.97
N ARG A 50 -9.08 0.52 -16.76
CA ARG A 50 -9.02 1.22 -18.07
C ARG A 50 -8.60 2.68 -17.90
N HIS A 51 -9.13 3.35 -16.86
CA HIS A 51 -8.72 4.72 -16.56
C HIS A 51 -7.25 4.78 -16.14
N ALA A 52 -6.78 3.91 -15.27
CA ALA A 52 -5.37 3.81 -14.90
C ALA A 52 -4.45 3.64 -16.12
N SER A 53 -4.86 2.80 -17.07
CA SER A 53 -4.14 2.60 -18.33
C SER A 53 -4.11 3.87 -19.18
N THR A 54 -5.17 4.68 -19.14
CA THR A 54 -5.23 5.98 -19.85
C THR A 54 -4.33 7.03 -19.19
N VAL A 55 -4.30 7.06 -17.85
CA VAL A 55 -3.38 7.92 -17.08
C VAL A 55 -1.93 7.53 -17.37
N GLY A 56 -1.66 6.23 -17.43
CA GLY A 56 -0.35 5.68 -17.75
C GLY A 56 0.56 5.52 -16.53
N HIS A 57 1.43 4.52 -16.58
CA HIS A 57 2.33 4.17 -15.47
C HIS A 57 3.23 5.34 -15.05
N ASP A 58 3.83 6.04 -15.99
CA ASP A 58 4.73 7.17 -15.71
C ASP A 58 4.03 8.28 -14.92
N ALA A 59 2.78 8.59 -15.26
CA ALA A 59 2.02 9.61 -14.55
C ALA A 59 1.64 9.17 -13.12
N VAL A 60 1.30 7.89 -12.94
CA VAL A 60 1.02 7.30 -11.62
C VAL A 60 2.28 7.31 -10.74
N GLU A 61 3.44 6.92 -11.28
CA GLU A 61 4.72 7.00 -10.57
C GLU A 61 5.09 8.46 -10.22
N ASP A 62 4.86 9.39 -11.15
CA ASP A 62 5.12 10.81 -10.91
C ASP A 62 4.29 11.37 -9.75
N VAL A 63 3.04 10.93 -9.57
CA VAL A 63 2.24 11.29 -8.39
C VAL A 63 2.93 10.83 -7.12
N ALA A 64 3.39 9.58 -7.06
CA ALA A 64 4.10 9.05 -5.90
C ALA A 64 5.38 9.84 -5.60
N ARG A 65 6.20 10.10 -6.62
CA ARG A 65 7.45 10.86 -6.48
C ARG A 65 7.20 12.30 -6.06
N ARG A 66 6.14 12.97 -6.56
CA ARG A 66 5.74 14.32 -6.12
C ARG A 66 5.26 14.32 -4.68
N ALA A 67 4.43 13.35 -4.28
CA ALA A 67 3.97 13.20 -2.90
C ALA A 67 5.15 13.03 -1.95
N ALA A 68 6.10 12.16 -2.27
CA ALA A 68 7.30 11.93 -1.48
C ALA A 68 8.22 13.16 -1.37
N ARG A 69 8.27 14.01 -2.40
CA ARG A 69 8.99 15.30 -2.34
C ARG A 69 8.27 16.35 -1.49
N LYS A 70 6.94 16.34 -1.51
CA LYS A 70 6.11 17.27 -0.73
C LYS A 70 6.12 16.90 0.76
N HIS A 71 6.01 15.60 1.06
CA HIS A 71 5.91 15.06 2.41
C HIS A 71 7.23 14.36 2.78
N ARG A 72 8.24 15.14 3.12
CA ARG A 72 9.61 14.65 3.33
C ARG A 72 9.80 13.87 4.62
N GLY A 73 8.86 14.01 5.56
CA GLY A 73 8.83 13.26 6.81
C GLY A 73 8.26 11.84 6.62
N ALA A 74 7.55 11.60 5.51
CA ALA A 74 6.94 10.29 5.27
C ALA A 74 7.98 9.16 5.26
N ASP A 75 7.79 8.23 6.17
CA ASP A 75 8.69 7.10 6.45
C ASP A 75 8.00 5.73 6.33
N VAL A 76 6.67 5.74 6.16
CA VAL A 76 5.87 4.57 5.85
C VAL A 76 5.08 4.80 4.56
N VAL A 77 4.95 3.76 3.75
CA VAL A 77 4.13 3.76 2.54
C VAL A 77 3.14 2.60 2.57
N ILE A 78 1.90 2.89 2.21
CA ILE A 78 0.82 1.89 2.11
C ILE A 78 0.24 2.00 0.71
N GLY A 79 0.02 0.88 0.04
CA GLY A 79 -0.57 0.88 -1.28
C GLY A 79 -1.62 -0.21 -1.45
N PHE A 80 -2.72 0.16 -2.11
CA PHE A 80 -3.82 -0.75 -2.43
C PHE A 80 -3.86 -1.01 -3.93
N SER A 81 -3.74 -2.29 -4.34
CA SER A 81 -3.81 -2.73 -5.74
C SER A 81 -2.88 -1.89 -6.64
N LEU A 82 -3.40 -1.05 -7.51
CA LEU A 82 -2.62 -0.07 -8.29
C LEU A 82 -1.63 0.73 -7.43
N GLY A 83 -2.06 1.15 -6.24
CA GLY A 83 -1.24 1.90 -5.29
C GLY A 83 -0.09 1.08 -4.68
N SER A 84 -0.18 -0.25 -4.71
CA SER A 84 0.91 -1.12 -4.24
C SER A 84 2.19 -0.91 -5.06
N MET A 85 2.06 -0.71 -6.37
CA MET A 85 3.20 -0.37 -7.24
C MET A 85 3.87 0.95 -6.81
N GLN A 86 3.07 1.97 -6.46
CA GLN A 86 3.58 3.28 -6.01
C GLN A 86 4.28 3.18 -4.65
N ALA A 87 3.68 2.44 -3.70
CA ALA A 87 4.26 2.20 -2.39
C ALA A 87 5.58 1.42 -2.50
N GLN A 88 5.58 0.34 -3.27
CA GLN A 88 6.78 -0.47 -3.50
C GLN A 88 7.89 0.32 -4.18
N LEU A 89 7.58 1.13 -5.20
CA LEU A 89 8.54 2.02 -5.87
C LEU A 89 9.24 2.94 -4.86
N LEU A 90 8.49 3.62 -4.00
CA LEU A 90 9.06 4.53 -3.01
C LEU A 90 9.87 3.79 -1.95
N ALA A 91 9.43 2.60 -1.52
CA ALA A 91 10.17 1.76 -0.59
C ALA A 91 11.54 1.32 -1.15
N GLN A 92 11.62 1.06 -2.45
CA GLN A 92 12.86 0.72 -3.13
C GLN A 92 13.76 1.94 -3.37
N ASP A 93 13.19 3.10 -3.70
CA ASP A 93 13.95 4.30 -4.07
C ASP A 93 14.46 5.10 -2.87
N LEU A 94 13.66 5.22 -1.81
CA LEU A 94 13.91 6.20 -0.75
C LEU A 94 14.43 5.55 0.53
N ARG A 95 15.66 5.90 0.92
CA ARG A 95 16.31 5.36 2.13
C ARG A 95 15.59 5.69 3.45
N ARG A 96 14.76 6.74 3.47
CA ARG A 96 14.00 7.12 4.66
C ARG A 96 12.77 6.25 4.90
N ILE A 97 12.28 5.56 3.86
CA ILE A 97 11.17 4.63 4.04
C ILE A 97 11.66 3.42 4.84
N ARG A 98 11.01 3.18 5.96
CA ARG A 98 11.30 2.08 6.88
C ARG A 98 10.21 1.01 6.90
N GLY A 99 9.02 1.34 6.38
CA GLY A 99 7.89 0.44 6.33
C GLY A 99 7.10 0.53 5.03
N CYS A 100 6.65 -0.63 4.52
CA CYS A 100 5.83 -0.75 3.33
C CYS A 100 4.73 -1.79 3.56
N VAL A 101 3.48 -1.40 3.30
CA VAL A 101 2.33 -2.30 3.30
C VAL A 101 1.75 -2.37 1.90
N LEU A 102 1.58 -3.57 1.38
CA LEU A 102 1.02 -3.84 0.07
C LEU A 102 -0.26 -4.67 0.24
N MET A 103 -1.36 -4.18 -0.29
CA MET A 103 -2.64 -4.89 -0.29
C MET A 103 -3.11 -5.11 -1.74
N GLY A 104 -3.29 -6.39 -2.12
CA GLY A 104 -3.78 -6.77 -3.44
C GLY A 104 -2.81 -6.47 -4.59
N GLY A 105 -1.49 -6.41 -4.33
CA GLY A 105 -0.51 -6.19 -5.40
C GLY A 105 0.93 -6.32 -4.91
N ALA A 106 1.77 -6.95 -5.72
CA ALA A 106 3.20 -7.07 -5.49
C ALA A 106 3.91 -7.31 -6.81
N LEU A 107 5.10 -6.76 -7.00
CA LEU A 107 5.93 -6.97 -8.18
C LEU A 107 7.34 -7.42 -7.78
N PRO A 108 8.04 -8.20 -8.60
CA PRO A 108 9.46 -8.44 -8.37
C PRO A 108 10.20 -7.09 -8.39
N PRO A 109 11.15 -6.84 -7.49
CA PRO A 109 11.80 -5.53 -7.37
C PRO A 109 12.40 -5.00 -8.66
N SER A 110 12.88 -5.89 -9.53
CA SER A 110 13.43 -5.53 -10.84
C SER A 110 12.41 -4.95 -11.82
N ALA A 111 11.12 -5.26 -11.66
CA ALA A 111 10.06 -4.68 -12.50
C ALA A 111 9.89 -3.17 -12.28
N LEU A 112 10.28 -2.68 -11.09
CA LEU A 112 10.31 -1.26 -10.74
C LEU A 112 11.72 -0.65 -10.85
N GLY A 113 12.63 -1.32 -11.56
CA GLY A 113 13.98 -0.82 -11.85
C GLY A 113 14.95 -0.83 -10.67
N GLY A 114 14.61 -1.48 -9.55
CA GLY A 114 15.41 -1.44 -8.34
C GLY A 114 15.61 -2.80 -7.65
N PHE A 115 15.90 -2.73 -6.36
CA PHE A 115 16.03 -3.88 -5.48
C PHE A 115 15.35 -3.59 -4.14
N TRP A 116 14.90 -4.63 -3.46
CA TRP A 116 14.32 -4.47 -2.13
C TRP A 116 15.39 -4.06 -1.12
N ARG A 117 15.09 -3.06 -0.32
CA ARG A 117 16.01 -2.57 0.72
C ARG A 117 15.87 -3.38 2.00
N PRO A 118 16.94 -4.00 2.53
CA PRO A 118 16.86 -4.88 3.71
C PRO A 118 16.34 -4.22 5.00
N HIS A 119 16.41 -2.90 5.09
CA HIS A 119 15.94 -2.15 6.27
C HIS A 119 14.45 -1.79 6.21
N VAL A 120 13.78 -2.04 5.08
CA VAL A 120 12.35 -1.77 4.94
C VAL A 120 11.58 -3.00 5.40
N SER A 121 10.83 -2.84 6.47
CA SER A 121 9.85 -3.85 6.89
C SER A 121 8.72 -3.93 5.86
N LEU A 122 8.30 -5.14 5.54
CA LEU A 122 7.27 -5.39 4.52
C LEU A 122 6.14 -6.23 5.09
N GLN A 123 4.92 -5.73 4.93
CA GLN A 123 3.71 -6.50 5.16
C GLN A 123 2.91 -6.58 3.86
N VAL A 124 2.49 -7.79 3.48
CA VAL A 124 1.74 -8.05 2.25
C VAL A 124 0.42 -8.75 2.58
N HIS A 125 -0.67 -8.22 2.05
CA HIS A 125 -2.02 -8.76 2.21
C HIS A 125 -2.59 -9.08 0.85
N VAL A 126 -3.10 -10.31 0.67
CA VAL A 126 -3.71 -10.75 -0.59
C VAL A 126 -4.95 -11.58 -0.33
N ALA A 127 -5.97 -11.42 -1.14
CA ALA A 127 -7.07 -12.37 -1.23
C ALA A 127 -6.55 -13.73 -1.75
N ASP A 128 -7.27 -14.81 -1.50
CA ASP A 128 -6.87 -16.14 -1.95
C ASP A 128 -8.12 -16.99 -2.26
N PRO A 129 -8.44 -17.27 -3.55
CA PRO A 129 -7.70 -16.81 -4.74
C PRO A 129 -7.88 -15.32 -5.04
N ASP A 130 -6.93 -14.74 -5.78
CA ASP A 130 -6.99 -13.37 -6.29
C ASP A 130 -6.52 -13.37 -7.75
N GLU A 131 -7.42 -13.09 -8.68
CA GLU A 131 -7.13 -13.08 -10.12
C GLU A 131 -6.28 -11.88 -10.58
N TRP A 132 -6.18 -10.83 -9.74
CA TRP A 132 -5.41 -9.61 -10.00
C TRP A 132 -3.97 -9.69 -9.48
N VAL A 133 -3.65 -10.72 -8.70
CA VAL A 133 -2.32 -10.90 -8.10
C VAL A 133 -1.61 -12.09 -8.73
N GLU A 134 -0.65 -11.80 -9.59
CA GLU A 134 0.20 -12.84 -10.18
C GLU A 134 1.09 -13.48 -9.10
N GLN A 135 0.89 -14.80 -8.88
CA GLN A 135 1.61 -15.51 -7.83
C GLN A 135 3.14 -15.51 -8.04
N ASP A 136 3.61 -15.53 -9.30
CA ASP A 136 5.03 -15.48 -9.62
C ASP A 136 5.65 -14.12 -9.26
N ASP A 137 4.90 -13.04 -9.42
CA ASP A 137 5.33 -11.69 -9.06
C ASP A 137 5.40 -11.53 -7.53
N LEU A 138 4.38 -12.00 -6.82
CA LEU A 138 4.38 -12.04 -5.36
C LEU A 138 5.58 -12.84 -4.83
N GLN A 139 5.81 -14.04 -5.34
CA GLN A 139 6.97 -14.86 -4.97
C GLN A 139 8.29 -14.17 -5.37
N GLY A 140 8.28 -13.42 -6.48
CA GLY A 140 9.39 -12.60 -6.93
C GLY A 140 9.81 -11.56 -5.89
N LEU A 141 8.86 -10.84 -5.30
CA LEU A 141 9.10 -9.90 -4.20
C LEU A 141 9.59 -10.62 -2.94
N LEU A 142 8.89 -11.65 -2.50
CA LEU A 142 9.18 -12.37 -1.24
C LEU A 142 10.58 -12.99 -1.21
N ARG A 143 11.10 -13.44 -2.34
CA ARG A 143 12.50 -13.92 -2.44
C ARG A 143 13.52 -12.85 -2.08
N HIS A 144 13.20 -11.57 -2.28
CA HIS A 144 14.08 -10.44 -1.99
C HIS A 144 13.79 -9.79 -0.63
N ALA A 145 12.64 -10.12 -0.01
CA ALA A 145 12.20 -9.64 1.29
C ALA A 145 11.91 -10.83 2.23
N PRO A 146 12.94 -11.59 2.69
CA PRO A 146 12.74 -12.85 3.41
C PRO A 146 12.09 -12.68 4.79
N HIS A 147 12.02 -11.46 5.31
CA HIS A 147 11.37 -11.13 6.58
C HIS A 147 9.98 -10.51 6.39
N ALA A 148 9.43 -10.52 5.16
CA ALA A 148 8.10 -10.02 4.88
C ALA A 148 7.03 -10.86 5.60
N GLU A 149 6.05 -10.17 6.16
CA GLU A 149 4.84 -10.79 6.67
C GLU A 149 3.84 -10.93 5.51
N LEU A 150 3.44 -12.15 5.21
CA LEU A 150 2.43 -12.43 4.18
C LEU A 150 1.14 -12.94 4.82
N TYR A 151 0.05 -12.24 4.58
CA TYR A 151 -1.29 -12.62 5.01
C TYR A 151 -2.19 -12.92 3.81
N ARG A 152 -2.78 -14.12 3.82
CA ARG A 152 -3.74 -14.58 2.82
C ARG A 152 -5.13 -14.61 3.44
N TYR A 153 -6.11 -14.07 2.71
CA TYR A 153 -7.51 -13.98 3.14
C TYR A 153 -8.35 -14.89 2.24
N SER A 154 -8.65 -16.09 2.76
CA SER A 154 -9.31 -17.14 1.96
C SER A 154 -10.74 -16.74 1.58
N ASN A 155 -11.07 -16.96 0.29
CA ASN A 155 -12.38 -16.69 -0.31
C ASN A 155 -12.85 -15.24 -0.15
N LYS A 156 -11.94 -14.28 -0.17
CA LYS A 156 -12.26 -12.85 -0.18
C LYS A 156 -12.05 -12.28 -1.58
N GLY A 157 -12.75 -11.19 -1.88
CA GLY A 157 -12.55 -10.43 -3.11
C GLY A 157 -11.29 -9.57 -3.07
N HIS A 158 -10.86 -9.10 -4.23
CA HIS A 158 -9.60 -8.35 -4.40
C HIS A 158 -9.51 -7.12 -3.48
N MET A 159 -10.60 -6.34 -3.37
CA MET A 159 -10.64 -5.11 -2.56
C MET A 159 -11.51 -5.25 -1.31
N PHE A 160 -11.41 -6.40 -0.61
CA PHE A 160 -12.20 -6.71 0.59
C PHE A 160 -12.06 -5.66 1.72
N VAL A 161 -11.02 -4.86 1.71
CA VAL A 161 -10.74 -3.83 2.74
C VAL A 161 -11.50 -2.52 2.52
N ASP A 162 -12.04 -2.26 1.32
CA ASP A 162 -12.71 -1.00 1.02
C ASP A 162 -14.23 -1.14 1.14
N PRO A 163 -14.88 -0.47 2.12
CA PRO A 163 -16.33 -0.56 2.32
C PRO A 163 -17.15 -0.01 1.13
N THR A 164 -16.53 0.67 0.18
CA THR A 164 -17.19 1.13 -1.05
C THR A 164 -17.04 0.15 -2.22
N SER A 165 -16.23 -0.90 -2.05
CA SER A 165 -16.04 -1.95 -3.04
C SER A 165 -17.15 -3.02 -2.95
N PRO A 166 -17.59 -3.59 -4.09
CA PRO A 166 -18.44 -4.79 -4.08
C PRO A 166 -17.81 -6.00 -3.38
N ASP A 167 -16.49 -6.01 -3.27
CA ASP A 167 -15.69 -7.08 -2.64
C ASP A 167 -15.63 -6.99 -1.12
N TYR A 168 -16.18 -5.92 -0.53
CA TYR A 168 -16.03 -5.63 0.90
C TYR A 168 -16.45 -6.78 1.79
N ASP A 169 -15.60 -7.09 2.76
CA ASP A 169 -15.88 -8.07 3.82
C ASP A 169 -15.43 -7.48 5.15
N ALA A 170 -16.39 -7.20 6.03
CA ALA A 170 -16.13 -6.47 7.27
C ALA A 170 -15.17 -7.23 8.19
N ASP A 171 -15.34 -8.54 8.35
CA ASP A 171 -14.48 -9.34 9.25
C ASP A 171 -13.03 -9.39 8.73
N ALA A 172 -12.85 -9.49 7.41
CA ALA A 172 -11.52 -9.48 6.81
C ALA A 172 -10.88 -8.08 6.82
N ALA A 173 -11.68 -7.03 6.66
CA ALA A 173 -11.22 -5.65 6.77
C ALA A 173 -10.77 -5.32 8.21
N ASP A 174 -11.56 -5.71 9.21
CA ASP A 174 -11.20 -5.55 10.63
C ASP A 174 -9.88 -6.28 10.94
N LEU A 175 -9.74 -7.52 10.45
CA LEU A 175 -8.51 -8.29 10.63
C LEU A 175 -7.29 -7.67 9.93
N PHE A 176 -7.50 -7.06 8.75
CA PHE A 176 -6.46 -6.29 8.07
C PHE A 176 -6.05 -5.09 8.91
N GLU A 177 -7.01 -4.32 9.43
CA GLU A 177 -6.76 -3.14 10.25
C GLU A 177 -6.03 -3.49 11.55
N ASP A 178 -6.44 -4.55 12.26
CA ASP A 178 -5.76 -5.04 13.47
C ASP A 178 -4.28 -5.39 13.19
N ARG A 179 -4.00 -6.05 12.07
CA ARG A 179 -2.64 -6.40 11.65
C ARG A 179 -1.81 -5.18 11.28
N LEU A 180 -2.42 -4.23 10.59
CA LEU A 180 -1.79 -2.97 10.23
C LEU A 180 -1.42 -2.16 11.49
N ASP A 181 -2.33 -2.06 12.45
CA ASP A 181 -2.11 -1.32 13.69
C ASP A 181 -0.99 -1.95 14.54
N ALA A 182 -1.00 -3.27 14.70
CA ALA A 182 0.07 -3.98 15.40
C ALA A 182 1.44 -3.75 14.72
N TRP A 183 1.48 -3.85 13.39
CA TRP A 183 2.70 -3.66 12.63
C TRP A 183 3.21 -2.21 12.68
N LEU A 184 2.32 -1.21 12.63
CA LEU A 184 2.69 0.20 12.80
C LEU A 184 3.26 0.49 14.18
N ALA A 185 2.73 -0.15 15.23
CA ALA A 185 3.28 -0.04 16.58
C ALA A 185 4.71 -0.57 16.66
N ASP A 186 4.99 -1.73 16.07
CA ASP A 186 6.35 -2.31 16.02
C ASP A 186 7.33 -1.40 15.25
N ILE A 187 6.90 -0.82 14.14
CA ILE A 187 7.70 0.15 13.38
C ILE A 187 8.04 1.38 14.25
N ASP A 188 7.10 1.89 15.02
CA ASP A 188 7.31 3.06 15.88
C ASP A 188 8.28 2.75 17.02
N GLU A 189 8.21 1.57 17.63
CA GLU A 189 9.13 1.14 18.70
C GLU A 189 10.58 1.04 18.20
N GLN A 190 10.80 0.49 17.01
CA GLN A 190 12.13 0.37 16.40
C GLN A 190 12.78 1.75 16.18
N THR A 191 11.98 2.77 15.90
CA THR A 191 12.48 4.15 15.72
C THR A 191 12.94 4.76 17.04
N MET A 192 12.18 4.54 18.13
CA MET A 192 12.55 5.06 19.43
C MET A 192 13.86 4.45 19.95
N VAL A 193 14.08 3.17 19.73
CA VAL A 193 15.32 2.48 20.12
C VAL A 193 16.54 2.99 19.32
N THR A 194 16.36 3.28 18.04
CA THR A 194 17.45 3.76 17.17
C THR A 194 17.80 5.21 17.46
N SER A 195 16.85 6.05 17.85
CA SER A 195 17.06 7.47 18.18
C SER A 195 17.67 7.70 19.58
N ALA A 196 17.66 6.69 20.45
CA ALA A 196 18.20 6.74 21.81
C ALA A 196 19.66 6.27 21.92
N ARG A 197 20.29 5.92 20.80
CA ARG A 197 21.72 5.52 20.69
C ARG A 197 22.54 6.59 19.98
#